data_c20e5b54ed660581bed84d868f1496e5
#
_entry.id   c20e5b54ed660581bed84d868f1496e5
#
_cell.length_a   1.000
_cell.length_b   1.000
_cell.length_c   1.000
_cell.angle_alpha   90.00
_cell.angle_beta   90.00
_cell.angle_gamma   90.00
#
_symmetry.space_group_name_H-M   'P 1'
#
loop_
_entity.id
_entity.type
_entity.pdbx_description
1 polymer ?
#
loop_
_entity_poly.entity_id
_entity_poly.type
_entity_poly.pdbx_seq_one_letter_code
_entity_poly.pdbx_strand_id
1 'polypeptide(L)'
;MATTADQFQAHADHAEHGHDHKPGFFARWFMSTNHKDIGTLYLIFAIFAGVVGGAISGIMRLELAHPGIQYLGTVAKILGEPSASFDAQLHLWNVLITAHGLIMVFFLVMPAIIGGFGNWFVPIMIGAPDMAFPRMNNISFWLLVAAWILLCVSMFVDGGPGHGFGGGWTIYPPLSTIGHKGPAMDLAILSLHLAGASSILGAINFITTIFNMRAPGMTLHRMPLFAWSVLITAFLLLLSLPVLAGAITMLLTDRHFGTTFFNAAGGGDPVMFQHIFWFFGHPEVYIIALPAFGVVSQIIPAFSRKPLFGYASMVYATASIAILSFIVWAHHMYTTGLPVAGQLYFMFATMLIAVPTGVKVFNWLATMWRGSITLETPMLFCLGFLFLFTLGGFTGLVLSLTPVDIQLHD
;
A
#
# COMPACT_ATOMS: atom_id res chain seq x y z
N MET A 1 5.41 -6.02 -64.62
CA MET A 1 6.25 -5.56 -63.49
C MET A 1 5.48 -4.38 -62.88
N ALA A 2 4.84 -4.61 -61.72
CA ALA A 2 4.18 -3.53 -60.98
C ALA A 2 5.27 -2.61 -60.43
N THR A 3 5.10 -1.33 -60.54
CA THR A 3 6.05 -0.32 -60.08
C THR A 3 6.03 -0.22 -58.56
N THR A 4 7.12 0.20 -57.96
CA THR A 4 7.24 0.42 -56.50
C THR A 4 6.16 1.38 -55.93
N ALA A 5 5.57 2.22 -56.77
CA ALA A 5 4.45 3.11 -56.39
C ALA A 5 3.16 2.32 -56.12
N ASP A 6 2.88 1.28 -56.92
CA ASP A 6 1.68 0.43 -56.76
C ASP A 6 1.73 -0.41 -55.49
N GLN A 7 2.94 -0.78 -55.05
CA GLN A 7 3.13 -1.51 -53.78
C GLN A 7 2.94 -0.61 -52.55
N PHE A 8 3.34 0.66 -52.63
CA PHE A 8 3.10 1.64 -51.56
C PHE A 8 1.62 2.03 -51.46
N GLN A 9 0.91 2.11 -52.59
CA GLN A 9 -0.52 2.39 -52.59
C GLN A 9 -1.35 1.22 -52.02
N ALA A 10 -1.01 -0.02 -52.38
CA ALA A 10 -1.64 -1.22 -51.84
C ALA A 10 -1.46 -1.36 -50.30
N HIS A 11 -0.31 -0.92 -49.77
CA HIS A 11 -0.10 -0.86 -48.30
C HIS A 11 -0.81 0.27 -47.63
N ALA A 12 -1.07 1.40 -48.30
CA ALA A 12 -1.85 2.51 -47.77
C ALA A 12 -3.36 2.18 -47.71
N ASP A 13 -3.88 1.51 -48.74
CA ASP A 13 -5.31 1.15 -48.80
C ASP A 13 -5.69 0.04 -47.79
N HIS A 14 -4.72 -0.81 -47.37
CA HIS A 14 -4.93 -1.77 -46.28
C HIS A 14 -4.88 -1.13 -44.86
N ALA A 15 -4.39 0.12 -44.72
CA ALA A 15 -4.34 0.83 -43.47
C ALA A 15 -5.62 1.63 -43.16
N GLU A 16 -6.49 1.87 -44.16
CA GLU A 16 -7.68 2.73 -44.00
C GLU A 16 -9.00 2.01 -43.66
N HIS A 17 -9.04 0.70 -43.58
CA HIS A 17 -10.28 -0.05 -43.26
C HIS A 17 -10.16 -0.92 -42.01
N GLY A 18 -9.38 -0.51 -41.03
CA GLY A 18 -9.58 -0.94 -39.65
C GLY A 18 -10.77 -0.19 -39.07
N HIS A 19 -12.00 -0.70 -39.21
CA HIS A 19 -13.11 -0.28 -38.37
C HIS A 19 -12.66 -0.45 -36.92
N ASP A 20 -12.34 0.64 -36.24
CA ASP A 20 -12.17 0.71 -34.80
C ASP A 20 -13.51 0.30 -34.15
N HIS A 21 -13.79 -1.00 -34.12
CA HIS A 21 -14.86 -1.56 -33.30
C HIS A 21 -14.49 -1.29 -31.86
N LYS A 22 -15.05 -0.20 -31.31
CA LYS A 22 -14.95 0.06 -29.86
C LYS A 22 -15.38 -1.20 -29.15
N PRO A 23 -14.54 -1.75 -28.27
CA PRO A 23 -14.88 -2.99 -27.56
C PRO A 23 -16.20 -2.77 -26.80
N GLY A 24 -17.07 -3.76 -26.80
CA GLY A 24 -18.31 -3.73 -26.04
C GLY A 24 -18.02 -3.53 -24.54
N PHE A 25 -19.00 -3.04 -23.78
CA PHE A 25 -18.85 -2.71 -22.35
C PHE A 25 -18.14 -3.83 -21.57
N PHE A 26 -18.56 -5.08 -21.73
CA PHE A 26 -17.98 -6.22 -21.00
C PHE A 26 -16.51 -6.43 -21.37
N ALA A 27 -16.19 -6.48 -22.65
CA ALA A 27 -14.81 -6.66 -23.12
C ALA A 27 -13.90 -5.52 -22.65
N ARG A 28 -14.41 -4.28 -22.65
CA ARG A 28 -13.63 -3.12 -22.20
C ARG A 28 -13.34 -3.14 -20.69
N TRP A 29 -14.30 -3.49 -19.83
CA TRP A 29 -14.10 -3.33 -18.39
C TRP A 29 -13.63 -4.61 -17.69
N PHE A 30 -13.95 -5.79 -18.22
CA PHE A 30 -13.52 -7.05 -17.61
C PHE A 30 -12.28 -7.67 -18.25
N MET A 31 -12.01 -7.38 -19.53
CA MET A 31 -10.92 -7.96 -20.29
C MET A 31 -9.94 -6.92 -20.83
N SER A 32 -9.98 -5.70 -20.32
CA SER A 32 -9.11 -4.62 -20.78
C SER A 32 -7.64 -4.96 -20.60
N THR A 33 -6.85 -4.63 -21.62
CA THR A 33 -5.39 -4.63 -21.56
C THR A 33 -4.82 -3.22 -21.56
N ASN A 34 -5.67 -2.19 -21.65
CA ASN A 34 -5.26 -0.80 -21.67
C ASN A 34 -4.94 -0.30 -20.26
N HIS A 35 -3.76 0.28 -20.07
CA HIS A 35 -3.29 0.77 -18.78
C HIS A 35 -4.21 1.85 -18.15
N LYS A 36 -4.87 2.69 -18.97
CA LYS A 36 -5.78 3.74 -18.46
C LYS A 36 -7.08 3.15 -17.95
N ASP A 37 -7.67 2.19 -18.69
CA ASP A 37 -8.90 1.53 -18.25
C ASP A 37 -8.64 0.73 -16.96
N ILE A 38 -7.52 0.01 -16.87
CA ILE A 38 -7.12 -0.73 -15.66
C ILE A 38 -6.84 0.25 -14.51
N GLY A 39 -6.12 1.34 -14.74
CA GLY A 39 -5.89 2.37 -13.73
C GLY A 39 -7.20 3.00 -13.23
N THR A 40 -8.19 3.19 -14.12
CA THR A 40 -9.52 3.66 -13.76
C THR A 40 -10.27 2.65 -12.88
N LEU A 41 -10.18 1.35 -13.20
CA LEU A 41 -10.76 0.28 -12.37
C LEU A 41 -10.15 0.28 -10.97
N TYR A 42 -8.82 0.42 -10.85
CA TYR A 42 -8.15 0.53 -9.55
C TYR A 42 -8.62 1.76 -8.76
N LEU A 43 -8.79 2.91 -9.40
CA LEU A 43 -9.27 4.14 -8.73
C LEU A 43 -10.72 4.00 -8.24
N ILE A 44 -11.61 3.48 -9.08
CA ILE A 44 -13.02 3.23 -8.70
C ILE A 44 -13.08 2.25 -7.53
N PHE A 45 -12.33 1.15 -7.61
CA PHE A 45 -12.24 0.16 -6.55
C PHE A 45 -11.70 0.77 -5.24
N ALA A 46 -10.62 1.53 -5.31
CA ALA A 46 -10.01 2.17 -4.14
C ALA A 46 -10.95 3.18 -3.48
N ILE A 47 -11.68 3.99 -4.26
CA ILE A 47 -12.69 4.92 -3.73
C ILE A 47 -13.80 4.13 -3.02
N PHE A 48 -14.29 3.05 -3.63
CA PHE A 48 -15.31 2.19 -3.02
C PHE A 48 -14.81 1.60 -1.69
N ALA A 49 -13.60 1.00 -1.68
CA ALA A 49 -13.00 0.46 -0.46
C ALA A 49 -12.79 1.54 0.60
N GLY A 50 -12.35 2.74 0.18
CA GLY A 50 -12.18 3.88 1.07
C GLY A 50 -13.49 4.37 1.70
N VAL A 51 -14.60 4.35 0.97
CA VAL A 51 -15.93 4.66 1.52
C VAL A 51 -16.34 3.63 2.56
N VAL A 52 -16.14 2.34 2.30
CA VAL A 52 -16.43 1.27 3.26
C VAL A 52 -15.56 1.39 4.51
N GLY A 53 -14.25 1.49 4.34
CA GLY A 53 -13.31 1.65 5.48
C GLY A 53 -13.56 2.95 6.27
N GLY A 54 -13.91 4.03 5.58
CA GLY A 54 -14.29 5.31 6.19
C GLY A 54 -15.60 5.20 6.99
N ALA A 55 -16.60 4.47 6.47
CA ALA A 55 -17.84 4.21 7.21
C ALA A 55 -17.59 3.42 8.50
N ILE A 56 -16.73 2.39 8.45
CA ILE A 56 -16.30 1.64 9.64
C ILE A 56 -15.64 2.58 10.65
N SER A 57 -14.74 3.47 10.20
CA SER A 57 -14.13 4.49 11.07
C SER A 57 -15.17 5.42 11.68
N GLY A 58 -16.19 5.82 10.91
CA GLY A 58 -17.30 6.61 11.40
C GLY A 58 -18.07 5.92 12.55
N ILE A 59 -18.36 4.63 12.42
CA ILE A 59 -18.97 3.81 13.48
C ILE A 59 -18.07 3.80 14.73
N MET A 60 -16.77 3.57 14.55
CA MET A 60 -15.80 3.57 15.65
C MET A 60 -15.77 4.93 16.38
N ARG A 61 -15.81 6.03 15.63
CA ARG A 61 -15.83 7.39 16.22
C ARG A 61 -17.13 7.68 16.98
N LEU A 62 -18.26 7.21 16.47
CA LEU A 62 -19.55 7.32 17.15
C LEU A 62 -19.54 6.51 18.46
N GLU A 63 -19.01 5.29 18.45
CA GLU A 63 -18.88 4.45 19.64
C GLU A 63 -18.04 5.13 20.72
N LEU A 64 -16.94 5.78 20.36
CA LEU A 64 -16.03 6.48 21.27
C LEU A 64 -16.52 7.87 21.70
N ALA A 65 -17.68 8.35 21.22
CA ALA A 65 -18.19 9.66 21.58
C ALA A 65 -18.62 9.75 23.05
N HIS A 66 -19.00 8.62 23.65
CA HIS A 66 -19.39 8.51 25.05
C HIS A 66 -18.76 7.27 25.71
N PRO A 67 -18.53 7.27 27.02
CA PRO A 67 -18.07 6.09 27.74
C PRO A 67 -19.09 4.94 27.70
N GLY A 68 -18.60 3.71 27.61
CA GLY A 68 -19.41 2.49 27.55
C GLY A 68 -19.83 2.14 26.12
N ILE A 69 -20.57 1.05 25.97
CA ILE A 69 -21.01 0.54 24.66
C ILE A 69 -22.30 1.25 24.24
N GLN A 70 -22.29 1.88 23.06
CA GLN A 70 -23.39 2.70 22.55
C GLN A 70 -24.09 2.02 21.35
N TYR A 71 -23.37 1.83 20.25
CA TYR A 71 -23.92 1.41 18.97
C TYR A 71 -23.54 -0.02 18.59
N LEU A 72 -22.50 -0.60 19.20
CA LEU A 72 -21.99 -1.94 18.86
C LEU A 72 -23.07 -3.02 18.98
N GLY A 73 -23.97 -2.92 19.97
CA GLY A 73 -25.10 -3.85 20.09
C GLY A 73 -26.07 -3.80 18.91
N THR A 74 -26.27 -2.64 18.29
CA THR A 74 -27.08 -2.49 17.08
C THR A 74 -26.35 -3.02 15.85
N VAL A 75 -25.07 -2.72 15.72
CA VAL A 75 -24.20 -3.21 14.62
C VAL A 75 -24.11 -4.73 14.69
N ALA A 76 -23.91 -5.32 15.88
CA ALA A 76 -23.89 -6.77 16.07
C ALA A 76 -25.17 -7.44 15.58
N LYS A 77 -26.35 -6.91 15.91
CA LYS A 77 -27.64 -7.42 15.41
C LYS A 77 -27.75 -7.35 13.90
N ILE A 78 -27.28 -6.26 13.27
CA ILE A 78 -27.27 -6.10 11.79
C ILE A 78 -26.36 -7.15 11.15
N LEU A 79 -25.21 -7.44 11.77
CA LEU A 79 -24.24 -8.43 11.28
C LEU A 79 -24.64 -9.88 11.60
N GLY A 80 -25.78 -10.08 12.29
CA GLY A 80 -26.32 -11.43 12.58
C GLY A 80 -25.68 -12.11 13.79
N GLU A 81 -24.98 -11.38 14.65
CA GLU A 81 -24.46 -11.92 15.91
C GLU A 81 -25.61 -12.34 16.85
N PRO A 82 -25.64 -13.60 17.29
CA PRO A 82 -26.77 -14.14 18.03
C PRO A 82 -26.89 -13.62 19.46
N SER A 83 -25.83 -13.08 20.05
CA SER A 83 -25.84 -12.59 21.41
C SER A 83 -25.38 -11.13 21.52
N ALA A 84 -26.18 -10.34 22.23
CA ALA A 84 -25.80 -8.99 22.65
C ALA A 84 -24.92 -9.02 23.92
N SER A 85 -24.13 -10.09 24.16
CA SER A 85 -23.24 -10.17 25.31
C SER A 85 -22.15 -9.10 25.22
N PHE A 86 -21.68 -8.65 26.37
CA PHE A 86 -20.59 -7.67 26.45
C PHE A 86 -19.34 -8.14 25.69
N ASP A 87 -18.98 -9.41 25.84
CA ASP A 87 -17.80 -9.99 25.16
C ASP A 87 -17.95 -10.02 23.63
N ALA A 88 -19.13 -10.34 23.11
CA ALA A 88 -19.40 -10.30 21.67
C ALA A 88 -19.31 -8.87 21.10
N GLN A 89 -19.71 -7.87 21.87
CA GLN A 89 -19.61 -6.47 21.46
C GLN A 89 -18.15 -5.98 21.48
N LEU A 90 -17.35 -6.39 22.46
CA LEU A 90 -15.90 -6.11 22.48
C LEU A 90 -15.17 -6.83 21.34
N HIS A 91 -15.56 -8.07 21.03
CA HIS A 91 -15.01 -8.77 19.87
C HIS A 91 -15.35 -8.03 18.57
N LEU A 92 -16.60 -7.60 18.40
CA LEU A 92 -16.99 -6.81 17.23
C LEU A 92 -16.19 -5.50 17.09
N TRP A 93 -15.91 -4.81 18.22
CA TRP A 93 -15.01 -3.65 18.20
C TRP A 93 -13.64 -4.00 17.60
N ASN A 94 -13.04 -5.10 18.03
CA ASN A 94 -11.76 -5.57 17.52
C ASN A 94 -11.83 -5.95 16.03
N VAL A 95 -12.94 -6.52 15.57
CA VAL A 95 -13.19 -6.81 14.15
C VAL A 95 -13.25 -5.51 13.33
N LEU A 96 -13.94 -4.48 13.82
CA LEU A 96 -14.04 -3.20 13.13
C LEU A 96 -12.68 -2.50 13.01
N ILE A 97 -11.87 -2.49 14.08
CA ILE A 97 -10.50 -1.95 14.05
C ILE A 97 -9.65 -2.71 13.03
N THR A 98 -9.70 -4.04 13.07
CA THR A 98 -8.94 -4.91 12.16
C THR A 98 -9.33 -4.69 10.70
N ALA A 99 -10.63 -4.70 10.41
CA ALA A 99 -11.15 -4.47 9.08
C ALA A 99 -10.81 -3.08 8.55
N HIS A 100 -10.98 -2.03 9.39
CA HIS A 100 -10.60 -0.67 9.01
C HIS A 100 -9.12 -0.59 8.63
N GLY A 101 -8.21 -1.12 9.46
CA GLY A 101 -6.78 -1.10 9.19
C GLY A 101 -6.41 -1.81 7.89
N LEU A 102 -6.89 -3.06 7.71
CA LEU A 102 -6.62 -3.85 6.50
C LEU A 102 -7.19 -3.18 5.24
N ILE A 103 -8.42 -2.67 5.28
CA ILE A 103 -9.07 -2.01 4.15
C ILE A 103 -8.31 -0.75 3.74
N MET A 104 -7.99 0.11 4.68
CA MET A 104 -7.37 1.41 4.37
C MET A 104 -5.96 1.26 3.82
N VAL A 105 -5.19 0.31 4.33
CA VAL A 105 -3.82 0.07 3.87
C VAL A 105 -3.80 -0.68 2.54
N PHE A 106 -4.35 -1.89 2.49
CA PHE A 106 -4.20 -2.81 1.35
C PHE A 106 -5.22 -2.59 0.22
N PHE A 107 -6.37 -1.99 0.51
CA PHE A 107 -7.46 -1.88 -0.49
C PHE A 107 -7.81 -0.44 -0.87
N LEU A 108 -7.37 0.58 -0.11
CA LEU A 108 -7.52 1.98 -0.50
C LEU A 108 -6.18 2.56 -0.98
N VAL A 109 -5.21 2.75 -0.07
CA VAL A 109 -4.05 3.61 -0.35
C VAL A 109 -3.15 3.00 -1.41
N MET A 110 -2.74 1.75 -1.23
CA MET A 110 -1.88 1.07 -2.20
C MET A 110 -2.54 0.94 -3.59
N PRO A 111 -3.79 0.44 -3.71
CA PRO A 111 -4.46 0.38 -5.00
C PRO A 111 -4.66 1.74 -5.65
N ALA A 112 -4.99 2.79 -4.90
CA ALA A 112 -5.17 4.13 -5.46
C ALA A 112 -3.88 4.69 -6.05
N ILE A 113 -2.78 4.67 -5.26
CA ILE A 113 -1.56 5.37 -5.64
C ILE A 113 -0.74 4.54 -6.64
N ILE A 114 -0.59 3.23 -6.42
CA ILE A 114 0.23 2.38 -7.27
C ILE A 114 -0.60 1.81 -8.41
N GLY A 115 -1.72 1.15 -8.10
CA GLY A 115 -2.60 0.55 -9.11
C GLY A 115 -3.30 1.58 -9.97
N GLY A 116 -3.87 2.62 -9.37
CA GLY A 116 -4.59 3.69 -10.06
C GLY A 116 -3.66 4.68 -10.75
N PHE A 117 -3.04 5.56 -9.98
CA PHE A 117 -2.17 6.60 -10.53
C PHE A 117 -0.93 6.05 -11.23
N GLY A 118 -0.33 4.96 -10.72
CA GLY A 118 0.79 4.32 -11.38
C GLY A 118 0.45 3.87 -12.80
N ASN A 119 -0.62 3.10 -12.98
CA ASN A 119 -1.07 2.65 -14.30
C ASN A 119 -1.47 3.82 -15.22
N TRP A 120 -2.16 4.84 -14.67
CA TRP A 120 -2.56 6.00 -15.45
C TRP A 120 -1.37 6.81 -15.95
N PHE A 121 -0.45 7.19 -15.06
CA PHE A 121 0.53 8.23 -15.33
C PHE A 121 1.90 7.71 -15.74
N VAL A 122 2.37 6.58 -15.22
CA VAL A 122 3.73 6.11 -15.50
C VAL A 122 3.98 5.91 -17.00
N PRO A 123 3.15 5.18 -17.78
CA PRO A 123 3.37 5.05 -19.21
C PRO A 123 3.39 6.41 -19.93
N ILE A 124 2.44 7.29 -19.59
CA ILE A 124 2.38 8.63 -20.20
C ILE A 124 3.64 9.43 -19.88
N MET A 125 4.10 9.41 -18.64
CA MET A 125 5.26 10.20 -18.17
C MET A 125 6.59 9.72 -18.77
N ILE A 126 6.70 8.44 -19.11
CA ILE A 126 7.91 7.90 -19.73
C ILE A 126 7.80 7.77 -21.26
N GLY A 127 6.63 8.09 -21.83
CA GLY A 127 6.35 8.00 -23.27
C GLY A 127 6.19 6.56 -23.76
N ALA A 128 5.78 5.63 -22.89
CA ALA A 128 5.45 4.26 -23.28
C ALA A 128 4.01 4.17 -23.81
N PRO A 129 3.73 3.35 -24.82
CA PRO A 129 2.38 3.19 -25.38
C PRO A 129 1.42 2.47 -24.41
N ASP A 130 1.93 1.52 -23.64
CA ASP A 130 1.21 0.75 -22.62
C ASP A 130 2.20 0.15 -21.61
N MET A 131 1.71 -0.64 -20.65
CA MET A 131 2.54 -1.45 -19.77
C MET A 131 3.19 -2.62 -20.51
N ALA A 132 4.32 -3.13 -20.01
CA ALA A 132 5.07 -4.21 -20.63
C ALA A 132 4.25 -5.53 -20.71
N PHE A 133 3.44 -5.80 -19.71
CA PHE A 133 2.61 -7.01 -19.59
C PHE A 133 1.14 -6.68 -19.38
N PRO A 134 0.39 -6.29 -20.45
CA PRO A 134 -0.97 -5.78 -20.30
C PRO A 134 -1.97 -6.80 -19.73
N ARG A 135 -1.83 -8.09 -20.11
CA ARG A 135 -2.68 -9.18 -19.58
C ARG A 135 -2.43 -9.42 -18.09
N MET A 136 -1.16 -9.41 -17.69
CA MET A 136 -0.77 -9.56 -16.28
C MET A 136 -1.29 -8.39 -15.44
N ASN A 137 -1.36 -7.19 -16.03
CA ASN A 137 -1.94 -6.01 -15.40
C ASN A 137 -3.44 -6.20 -15.10
N ASN A 138 -4.20 -6.77 -16.04
CA ASN A 138 -5.61 -7.11 -15.84
C ASN A 138 -5.77 -8.19 -14.73
N ILE A 139 -4.97 -9.26 -14.77
CA ILE A 139 -4.99 -10.31 -13.74
C ILE A 139 -4.70 -9.72 -12.35
N SER A 140 -3.71 -8.81 -12.24
CA SER A 140 -3.37 -8.13 -11.00
C SER A 140 -4.60 -7.42 -10.39
N PHE A 141 -5.37 -6.69 -11.19
CA PHE A 141 -6.60 -6.04 -10.73
C PHE A 141 -7.65 -7.06 -10.23
N TRP A 142 -7.92 -8.12 -10.98
CA TRP A 142 -8.97 -9.09 -10.59
C TRP A 142 -8.58 -9.94 -9.38
N LEU A 143 -7.28 -10.19 -9.15
CA LEU A 143 -6.80 -10.79 -7.90
C LEU A 143 -7.09 -9.90 -6.69
N LEU A 144 -6.97 -8.59 -6.83
CA LEU A 144 -7.32 -7.64 -5.76
C LEU A 144 -8.83 -7.68 -5.45
N VAL A 145 -9.68 -7.76 -6.48
CA VAL A 145 -11.14 -7.92 -6.28
C VAL A 145 -11.46 -9.23 -5.56
N ALA A 146 -10.81 -10.33 -5.93
CA ALA A 146 -10.98 -11.61 -5.24
C ALA A 146 -10.52 -11.53 -3.78
N ALA A 147 -9.39 -10.87 -3.51
CA ALA A 147 -8.89 -10.62 -2.16
C ALA A 147 -9.90 -9.83 -1.32
N TRP A 148 -10.49 -8.80 -1.89
CA TRP A 148 -11.54 -8.00 -1.25
C TRP A 148 -12.75 -8.85 -0.85
N ILE A 149 -13.22 -9.71 -1.76
CA ILE A 149 -14.37 -10.60 -1.48
C ILE A 149 -14.05 -11.50 -0.30
N LEU A 150 -12.86 -12.12 -0.26
CA LEU A 150 -12.43 -12.96 0.88
C LEU A 150 -12.40 -12.17 2.19
N LEU A 151 -11.88 -10.94 2.18
CA LEU A 151 -11.86 -10.10 3.38
C LEU A 151 -13.27 -9.75 3.84
N CYS A 152 -14.17 -9.39 2.92
CA CYS A 152 -15.55 -9.12 3.27
C CYS A 152 -16.25 -10.37 3.86
N VAL A 153 -16.08 -11.54 3.24
CA VAL A 153 -16.65 -12.80 3.75
C VAL A 153 -16.09 -13.13 5.13
N SER A 154 -14.79 -12.85 5.39
CA SER A 154 -14.19 -13.11 6.69
C SER A 154 -14.87 -12.38 7.85
N MET A 155 -15.53 -11.24 7.59
CA MET A 155 -16.24 -10.48 8.62
C MET A 155 -17.55 -11.13 9.09
N PHE A 156 -18.11 -12.06 8.32
CA PHE A 156 -19.42 -12.66 8.57
C PHE A 156 -19.37 -14.14 8.96
N VAL A 157 -18.20 -14.75 8.97
CA VAL A 157 -18.02 -16.15 9.36
C VAL A 157 -17.45 -16.25 10.76
N ASP A 158 -17.53 -17.46 11.35
CA ASP A 158 -17.05 -17.73 12.70
C ASP A 158 -15.57 -17.37 12.86
N GLY A 159 -15.27 -16.54 13.84
CA GLY A 159 -13.92 -16.14 14.25
C GLY A 159 -13.40 -16.89 15.48
N GLY A 160 -14.29 -17.60 16.19
CA GLY A 160 -14.04 -18.26 17.48
C GLY A 160 -14.73 -17.51 18.62
N PRO A 161 -14.36 -16.27 18.97
CA PRO A 161 -15.07 -15.48 19.99
C PRO A 161 -16.42 -14.91 19.51
N GLY A 162 -16.62 -14.80 18.21
CA GLY A 162 -17.78 -14.25 17.52
C GLY A 162 -17.55 -14.27 16.02
N HIS A 163 -18.37 -13.58 15.24
CA HIS A 163 -18.13 -13.43 13.80
C HIS A 163 -16.96 -12.50 13.51
N GLY A 164 -16.19 -12.81 12.49
CA GLY A 164 -15.07 -12.00 11.99
C GLY A 164 -13.76 -12.26 12.72
N PHE A 165 -12.70 -11.72 12.13
CA PHE A 165 -11.35 -11.75 12.67
C PHE A 165 -11.04 -10.45 13.41
N GLY A 166 -10.85 -10.51 14.73
CA GLY A 166 -10.61 -9.35 15.62
C GLY A 166 -9.18 -9.30 16.20
N GLY A 167 -8.19 -9.86 15.52
CA GLY A 167 -6.80 -9.92 16.02
C GLY A 167 -5.90 -8.75 15.66
N GLY A 168 -6.42 -7.66 15.07
CA GLY A 168 -5.64 -6.54 14.55
C GLY A 168 -5.07 -6.81 13.17
N TRP A 169 -4.67 -5.75 12.45
CA TRP A 169 -4.13 -5.86 11.09
C TRP A 169 -2.74 -6.54 11.03
N THR A 170 -2.03 -6.59 12.15
CA THR A 170 -0.73 -7.25 12.29
C THR A 170 -0.81 -8.75 12.47
N ILE A 171 -2.00 -9.28 12.80
CA ILE A 171 -2.31 -10.72 12.90
C ILE A 171 -1.35 -11.52 13.79
N TYR A 172 -0.95 -10.97 14.93
CA TYR A 172 0.01 -11.61 15.84
C TYR A 172 -0.48 -12.93 16.46
N PRO A 173 0.34 -14.01 16.41
CA PRO A 173 0.15 -15.14 17.29
C PRO A 173 0.54 -14.74 18.75
N PRO A 174 -0.04 -15.36 19.79
CA PRO A 174 -0.98 -16.49 19.75
C PRO A 174 -2.45 -16.10 19.51
N LEU A 175 -2.79 -14.79 19.48
CA LEU A 175 -4.17 -14.33 19.29
C LEU A 175 -4.76 -14.82 17.96
N SER A 176 -3.99 -14.77 16.87
CA SER A 176 -4.40 -15.24 15.55
C SER A 176 -4.42 -16.78 15.39
N THR A 177 -3.91 -17.53 16.36
CA THR A 177 -3.96 -19.00 16.38
C THR A 177 -5.00 -19.50 17.37
N ILE A 178 -4.66 -19.56 18.66
CA ILE A 178 -5.55 -20.12 19.71
C ILE A 178 -6.71 -19.19 20.07
N GLY A 179 -6.55 -17.87 19.89
CA GLY A 179 -7.60 -16.87 20.17
C GLY A 179 -8.66 -16.74 19.09
N HIS A 180 -8.36 -17.13 17.84
CA HIS A 180 -9.26 -17.06 16.69
C HIS A 180 -9.23 -18.37 15.92
N LYS A 181 -9.89 -19.41 16.45
CA LYS A 181 -9.86 -20.76 15.87
C LYS A 181 -10.75 -20.93 14.64
N GLY A 182 -11.70 -20.03 14.43
CA GLY A 182 -12.65 -20.10 13.33
C GLY A 182 -12.06 -19.75 11.95
N PRO A 183 -12.78 -19.99 10.85
CA PRO A 183 -12.31 -19.77 9.47
C PRO A 183 -12.15 -18.30 9.09
N ALA A 184 -12.66 -17.35 9.86
CA ALA A 184 -12.52 -15.92 9.58
C ALA A 184 -11.06 -15.50 9.42
N MET A 185 -10.18 -16.00 10.30
CA MET A 185 -8.74 -15.74 10.24
C MET A 185 -8.11 -16.30 8.96
N ASP A 186 -8.49 -17.50 8.57
CA ASP A 186 -7.94 -18.14 7.37
C ASP A 186 -8.32 -17.39 6.10
N LEU A 187 -9.56 -16.92 6.02
CA LEU A 187 -10.04 -16.08 4.90
C LEU A 187 -9.31 -14.75 4.84
N ALA A 188 -9.03 -14.12 5.99
CA ALA A 188 -8.24 -12.90 6.04
C ALA A 188 -6.79 -13.12 5.56
N ILE A 189 -6.15 -14.22 5.97
CA ILE A 189 -4.82 -14.62 5.49
C ILE A 189 -4.82 -14.85 3.98
N LEU A 190 -5.79 -15.62 3.45
CA LEU A 190 -5.90 -15.88 2.02
C LEU A 190 -6.18 -14.60 1.23
N SER A 191 -6.97 -13.68 1.77
CA SER A 191 -7.16 -12.35 1.21
C SER A 191 -5.82 -11.61 1.05
N LEU A 192 -4.99 -11.59 2.09
CA LEU A 192 -3.67 -10.94 2.04
C LEU A 192 -2.71 -11.63 1.06
N HIS A 193 -2.77 -12.96 0.91
CA HIS A 193 -2.00 -13.67 -0.14
C HIS A 193 -2.40 -13.21 -1.54
N LEU A 194 -3.70 -13.10 -1.83
CA LEU A 194 -4.16 -12.65 -3.15
C LEU A 194 -3.83 -11.18 -3.40
N ALA A 195 -3.99 -10.31 -2.39
CA ALA A 195 -3.60 -8.90 -2.48
C ALA A 195 -2.08 -8.75 -2.69
N GLY A 196 -1.27 -9.56 -2.00
CA GLY A 196 0.17 -9.61 -2.18
C GLY A 196 0.58 -10.09 -3.58
N ALA A 197 -0.02 -11.16 -4.08
CA ALA A 197 0.20 -11.65 -5.45
C ALA A 197 -0.17 -10.59 -6.49
N SER A 198 -1.32 -9.91 -6.34
CA SER A 198 -1.72 -8.77 -7.16
C SER A 198 -0.63 -7.70 -7.22
N SER A 199 -0.12 -7.30 -6.06
CA SER A 199 0.89 -6.24 -5.95
C SER A 199 2.25 -6.64 -6.52
N ILE A 200 2.68 -7.90 -6.37
CA ILE A 200 3.92 -8.42 -6.97
C ILE A 200 3.83 -8.41 -8.50
N LEU A 201 2.70 -8.86 -9.07
CA LEU A 201 2.50 -8.82 -10.53
C LEU A 201 2.55 -7.38 -11.06
N GLY A 202 1.92 -6.44 -10.36
CA GLY A 202 2.01 -5.01 -10.67
C GLY A 202 3.44 -4.48 -10.59
N ALA A 203 4.19 -4.83 -9.55
CA ALA A 203 5.56 -4.40 -9.35
C ALA A 203 6.49 -4.88 -10.49
N ILE A 204 6.41 -6.16 -10.86
CA ILE A 204 7.17 -6.71 -12.00
C ILE A 204 6.84 -5.94 -13.28
N ASN A 205 5.57 -5.63 -13.49
CA ASN A 205 5.11 -4.91 -14.66
C ASN A 205 5.67 -3.47 -14.70
N PHE A 206 5.61 -2.71 -13.59
CA PHE A 206 6.18 -1.37 -13.50
C PHE A 206 7.69 -1.37 -13.72
N ILE A 207 8.44 -2.27 -13.08
CA ILE A 207 9.89 -2.37 -13.24
C ILE A 207 10.24 -2.60 -14.71
N THR A 208 9.60 -3.59 -15.34
CA THR A 208 9.87 -3.94 -16.75
C THR A 208 9.50 -2.80 -17.69
N THR A 209 8.34 -2.17 -17.49
CA THR A 209 7.88 -1.04 -18.29
C THR A 209 8.86 0.13 -18.21
N ILE A 210 9.25 0.52 -17.01
CA ILE A 210 10.14 1.68 -16.81
C ILE A 210 11.54 1.42 -17.36
N PHE A 211 12.09 0.21 -17.22
CA PHE A 211 13.41 -0.06 -17.76
C PHE A 211 13.43 -0.24 -19.27
N ASN A 212 12.42 -0.86 -19.87
CA ASN A 212 12.48 -1.32 -21.26
C ASN A 212 11.68 -0.46 -22.24
N MET A 213 10.69 0.32 -21.76
CA MET A 213 9.72 0.96 -22.66
C MET A 213 9.77 2.51 -22.63
N ARG A 214 10.81 3.10 -22.04
CA ARG A 214 10.99 4.57 -22.10
C ARG A 214 11.17 5.05 -23.53
N ALA A 215 10.57 6.21 -23.84
CA ALA A 215 10.73 6.86 -25.13
C ALA A 215 12.23 7.11 -25.44
N PRO A 216 12.63 7.11 -26.72
CA PRO A 216 13.99 7.45 -27.14
C PRO A 216 14.43 8.80 -26.55
N GLY A 217 15.62 8.85 -25.94
CA GLY A 217 16.14 10.05 -25.27
C GLY A 217 15.65 10.25 -23.82
N MET A 218 14.69 9.50 -23.33
CA MET A 218 14.25 9.49 -21.93
C MET A 218 15.22 8.63 -21.10
N THR A 219 16.31 9.22 -20.64
CA THR A 219 17.22 8.53 -19.70
C THR A 219 16.60 8.50 -18.30
N LEU A 220 17.11 7.64 -17.41
CA LEU A 220 16.63 7.56 -16.02
C LEU A 220 16.65 8.91 -15.32
N HIS A 221 17.70 9.70 -15.48
CA HIS A 221 17.83 11.04 -14.88
C HIS A 221 17.04 12.15 -15.57
N ARG A 222 16.24 11.83 -16.60
CA ARG A 222 15.24 12.72 -17.21
C ARG A 222 13.80 12.33 -16.86
N MET A 223 13.65 11.24 -16.14
CA MET A 223 12.35 10.69 -15.76
C MET A 223 11.69 11.56 -14.68
N PRO A 224 10.37 11.83 -14.75
CA PRO A 224 9.64 12.52 -13.70
C PRO A 224 9.76 11.82 -12.34
N LEU A 225 9.78 12.59 -11.23
CA LEU A 225 9.97 12.02 -9.89
C LEU A 225 8.86 11.09 -9.44
N PHE A 226 7.64 11.27 -9.95
CA PHE A 226 6.56 10.30 -9.69
C PHE A 226 6.90 8.93 -10.30
N ALA A 227 7.41 8.88 -11.53
CA ALA A 227 7.84 7.62 -12.14
C ALA A 227 9.01 6.98 -11.37
N TRP A 228 9.95 7.77 -10.84
CA TRP A 228 11.01 7.30 -9.95
C TRP A 228 10.44 6.73 -8.64
N SER A 229 9.49 7.42 -8.02
CA SER A 229 8.88 6.94 -6.78
C SER A 229 8.15 5.62 -6.98
N VAL A 230 7.41 5.45 -8.09
CA VAL A 230 6.75 4.18 -8.44
C VAL A 230 7.77 3.08 -8.71
N LEU A 231 8.86 3.37 -9.42
CA LEU A 231 9.93 2.39 -9.68
C LEU A 231 10.54 1.87 -8.37
N ILE A 232 10.91 2.78 -7.48
CA ILE A 232 11.52 2.43 -6.19
C ILE A 232 10.52 1.66 -5.32
N THR A 233 9.26 2.09 -5.30
CA THR A 233 8.18 1.38 -4.60
C THR A 233 7.95 -0.02 -5.15
N ALA A 234 8.04 -0.22 -6.46
CA ALA A 234 7.93 -1.53 -7.07
C ALA A 234 9.05 -2.49 -6.61
N PHE A 235 10.27 -1.99 -6.41
CA PHE A 235 11.33 -2.80 -5.79
C PHE A 235 11.05 -3.11 -4.32
N LEU A 236 10.51 -2.16 -3.54
CA LEU A 236 10.10 -2.42 -2.16
C LEU A 236 9.05 -3.53 -2.10
N LEU A 237 8.01 -3.48 -2.94
CA LEU A 237 6.97 -4.50 -3.04
C LEU A 237 7.55 -5.87 -3.37
N LEU A 238 8.41 -5.94 -4.37
CA LEU A 238 9.00 -7.19 -4.83
C LEU A 238 9.87 -7.87 -3.76
N LEU A 239 10.54 -7.09 -2.92
CA LEU A 239 11.43 -7.61 -1.89
C LEU A 239 10.72 -7.90 -0.56
N SER A 240 9.71 -7.10 -0.19
CA SER A 240 9.07 -7.19 1.12
C SER A 240 7.86 -8.15 1.16
N LEU A 241 7.02 -8.16 0.10
CA LEU A 241 5.80 -8.99 0.09
C LEU A 241 6.05 -10.50 0.15
N PRO A 242 7.08 -11.09 -0.46
CA PRO A 242 7.37 -12.51 -0.27
C PRO A 242 7.67 -12.88 1.18
N VAL A 243 8.25 -11.96 1.96
CA VAL A 243 8.51 -12.16 3.39
C VAL A 243 7.21 -12.18 4.18
N LEU A 244 6.28 -11.26 3.91
CA LEU A 244 4.92 -11.31 4.49
C LEU A 244 4.22 -12.62 4.13
N ALA A 245 4.24 -12.99 2.85
CA ALA A 245 3.63 -14.24 2.38
C ALA A 245 4.20 -15.45 3.13
N GLY A 246 5.52 -15.48 3.36
CA GLY A 246 6.17 -16.49 4.19
C GLY A 246 5.63 -16.54 5.62
N ALA A 247 5.57 -15.37 6.29
CA ALA A 247 5.07 -15.28 7.66
C ALA A 247 3.64 -15.81 7.81
N ILE A 248 2.74 -15.35 6.93
CA ILE A 248 1.31 -15.75 7.01
C ILE A 248 1.07 -17.18 6.50
N THR A 249 1.95 -17.73 5.66
CA THR A 249 1.94 -19.16 5.29
C THR A 249 2.37 -20.02 6.48
N MET A 250 3.45 -19.65 7.18
CA MET A 250 3.86 -20.32 8.42
C MET A 250 2.74 -20.29 9.47
N LEU A 251 2.02 -19.16 9.57
CA LEU A 251 0.86 -19.04 10.46
C LEU A 251 -0.27 -20.00 10.07
N LEU A 252 -0.58 -20.14 8.76
CA LEU A 252 -1.56 -21.12 8.27
C LEU A 252 -1.15 -22.56 8.61
N THR A 253 0.14 -22.89 8.50
CA THR A 253 0.61 -24.25 8.85
C THR A 253 0.54 -24.51 10.33
N ASP A 254 0.79 -23.53 11.19
CA ASP A 254 0.59 -23.67 12.65
C ASP A 254 -0.88 -23.88 12.99
N ARG A 255 -1.82 -23.27 12.23
CA ARG A 255 -3.26 -23.42 12.44
C ARG A 255 -3.81 -24.79 12.00
N HIS A 256 -3.31 -25.36 10.89
CA HIS A 256 -3.95 -26.49 10.21
C HIS A 256 -3.09 -27.75 10.11
N PHE A 257 -1.78 -27.62 10.16
CA PHE A 257 -0.85 -28.74 9.90
C PHE A 257 -0.02 -29.15 11.12
N GLY A 258 -0.30 -28.56 12.29
CA GLY A 258 0.38 -28.92 13.54
C GLY A 258 1.84 -28.51 13.58
N THR A 259 2.29 -27.58 12.73
CA THR A 259 3.60 -26.94 12.90
C THR A 259 3.58 -26.01 14.11
N THR A 260 4.73 -25.69 14.65
CA THR A 260 4.88 -24.89 15.87
C THR A 260 5.87 -23.74 15.70
N PHE A 261 5.86 -23.08 14.54
CA PHE A 261 6.76 -21.95 14.27
C PHE A 261 6.62 -20.83 15.31
N PHE A 262 5.38 -20.56 15.72
CA PHE A 262 5.05 -19.46 16.62
C PHE A 262 4.42 -19.93 17.94
N ASN A 263 4.44 -21.22 18.22
CA ASN A 263 3.93 -21.80 19.46
C ASN A 263 5.08 -22.16 20.39
N ALA A 264 5.22 -21.44 21.51
CA ALA A 264 6.28 -21.63 22.48
C ALA A 264 6.27 -23.06 23.12
N ALA A 265 5.09 -23.65 23.31
CA ALA A 265 4.97 -25.01 23.84
C ALA A 265 5.57 -26.07 22.92
N GLY A 266 5.65 -25.81 21.63
CA GLY A 266 6.28 -26.69 20.64
C GLY A 266 7.70 -26.28 20.25
N GLY A 267 8.30 -25.32 20.96
CA GLY A 267 9.66 -24.82 20.68
C GLY A 267 9.73 -23.65 19.71
N GLY A 268 8.59 -23.09 19.29
CA GLY A 268 8.53 -21.91 18.47
C GLY A 268 8.55 -20.60 19.26
N ASP A 269 8.46 -19.46 18.57
CA ASP A 269 8.51 -18.15 19.20
C ASP A 269 7.54 -17.16 18.53
N PRO A 270 6.51 -16.64 19.24
CA PRO A 270 5.63 -15.60 18.71
C PRO A 270 6.37 -14.31 18.32
N VAL A 271 7.48 -13.98 18.98
CA VAL A 271 8.28 -12.79 18.66
C VAL A 271 8.96 -12.93 17.29
N MET A 272 9.27 -14.16 16.88
CA MET A 272 9.78 -14.43 15.53
C MET A 272 8.76 -14.02 14.47
N PHE A 273 7.44 -14.25 14.68
CA PHE A 273 6.42 -13.75 13.77
C PHE A 273 6.49 -12.22 13.64
N GLN A 274 6.62 -11.51 14.76
CA GLN A 274 6.70 -10.05 14.76
C GLN A 274 7.91 -9.55 13.96
N HIS A 275 9.07 -10.18 14.10
CA HIS A 275 10.26 -9.84 13.30
C HIS A 275 10.01 -10.02 11.80
N ILE A 276 9.46 -11.15 11.37
CA ILE A 276 9.20 -11.44 9.96
C ILE A 276 8.11 -10.50 9.43
N PHE A 277 7.04 -10.27 10.21
CA PHE A 277 5.97 -9.35 9.82
C PHE A 277 6.49 -7.91 9.63
N TRP A 278 7.26 -7.39 10.58
CA TRP A 278 7.74 -6.00 10.52
C TRP A 278 8.89 -5.79 9.54
N PHE A 279 9.63 -6.83 9.19
CA PHE A 279 10.55 -6.77 8.06
C PHE A 279 9.82 -6.44 6.74
N PHE A 280 8.57 -6.86 6.60
CA PHE A 280 7.65 -6.35 5.58
C PHE A 280 7.02 -5.03 6.00
N GLY A 281 6.51 -4.93 7.23
CA GLY A 281 5.61 -3.87 7.67
C GLY A 281 6.23 -2.47 7.65
N HIS A 282 7.53 -2.32 7.92
CA HIS A 282 8.17 -1.02 7.81
C HIS A 282 8.41 -0.61 6.35
N PRO A 283 8.96 -1.43 5.44
CA PRO A 283 8.92 -1.13 4.01
C PRO A 283 7.52 -0.80 3.48
N GLU A 284 6.47 -1.42 4.01
CA GLU A 284 5.08 -1.15 3.62
C GLU A 284 4.68 0.31 3.84
N VAL A 285 5.04 0.92 4.98
CA VAL A 285 4.72 2.34 5.20
C VAL A 285 5.44 3.26 4.22
N TYR A 286 6.63 2.88 3.74
CA TYR A 286 7.31 3.61 2.67
C TYR A 286 6.77 3.31 1.27
N ILE A 287 6.25 2.12 1.03
CA ILE A 287 5.46 1.80 -0.17
C ILE A 287 4.27 2.75 -0.30
N ILE A 288 3.65 3.10 0.82
CA ILE A 288 2.55 4.08 0.87
C ILE A 288 3.08 5.52 0.68
N ALA A 289 4.16 5.90 1.35
CA ALA A 289 4.65 7.28 1.41
C ALA A 289 5.38 7.74 0.14
N LEU A 290 6.24 6.90 -0.45
CA LEU A 290 7.13 7.33 -1.54
C LEU A 290 6.38 7.78 -2.81
N PRO A 291 5.31 7.10 -3.27
CA PRO A 291 4.54 7.61 -4.40
C PRO A 291 3.84 8.93 -4.09
N ALA A 292 3.37 9.15 -2.86
CA ALA A 292 2.82 10.43 -2.44
C ALA A 292 3.88 11.55 -2.49
N PHE A 293 5.12 11.27 -2.08
CA PHE A 293 6.24 12.21 -2.27
C PHE A 293 6.50 12.49 -3.76
N GLY A 294 6.32 11.50 -4.62
CA GLY A 294 6.37 11.66 -6.06
C GLY A 294 5.31 12.64 -6.58
N VAL A 295 4.05 12.49 -6.13
CA VAL A 295 2.95 13.40 -6.46
C VAL A 295 3.24 14.83 -6.01
N VAL A 296 3.63 15.03 -4.76
CA VAL A 296 3.99 16.35 -4.21
C VAL A 296 5.13 16.98 -5.01
N SER A 297 6.13 16.19 -5.42
CA SER A 297 7.27 16.64 -6.22
C SER A 297 6.89 17.04 -7.65
N GLN A 298 5.71 16.69 -8.15
CA GLN A 298 5.17 17.16 -9.43
C GLN A 298 4.31 18.42 -9.24
N ILE A 299 3.51 18.47 -8.17
CA ILE A 299 2.57 19.57 -7.94
C ILE A 299 3.31 20.84 -7.53
N ILE A 300 4.24 20.78 -6.58
CA ILE A 300 4.95 21.97 -6.06
C ILE A 300 5.63 22.76 -7.19
N PRO A 301 6.43 22.16 -8.10
CA PRO A 301 7.04 22.91 -9.20
C PRO A 301 6.03 23.55 -10.13
N ALA A 302 4.96 22.82 -10.47
CA ALA A 302 3.92 23.30 -11.37
C ALA A 302 3.22 24.56 -10.81
N PHE A 303 2.80 24.52 -9.54
CA PHE A 303 2.09 25.62 -8.89
C PHE A 303 3.00 26.73 -8.33
N SER A 304 4.32 26.48 -8.27
CA SER A 304 5.33 27.51 -7.98
C SER A 304 5.88 28.15 -9.25
N ARG A 305 5.54 27.64 -10.43
CA ARG A 305 6.06 28.04 -11.75
C ARG A 305 7.58 28.08 -11.80
N LYS A 306 8.20 27.07 -11.19
CA LYS A 306 9.64 27.01 -11.02
C LYS A 306 10.11 25.55 -11.12
N PRO A 307 11.26 25.27 -11.76
CA PRO A 307 11.80 23.93 -11.81
C PRO A 307 12.10 23.41 -10.40
N LEU A 308 11.96 22.08 -10.22
CA LEU A 308 12.25 21.44 -8.97
C LEU A 308 13.71 21.66 -8.56
N PHE A 309 13.92 22.16 -7.35
CA PHE A 309 15.26 22.29 -6.79
C PHE A 309 15.82 20.91 -6.43
N GLY A 310 17.06 20.65 -6.84
CA GLY A 310 17.80 19.46 -6.43
C GLY A 310 17.23 18.14 -6.96
N TYR A 311 16.87 18.04 -8.24
CA TYR A 311 16.31 16.81 -8.84
C TYR A 311 17.10 15.54 -8.50
N ALA A 312 18.43 15.54 -8.70
CA ALA A 312 19.27 14.38 -8.42
C ALA A 312 19.25 14.00 -6.93
N SER A 313 19.35 14.98 -6.02
CA SER A 313 19.26 14.73 -4.59
C SER A 313 17.89 14.18 -4.17
N MET A 314 16.80 14.57 -4.85
CA MET A 314 15.47 14.00 -4.63
C MET A 314 15.39 12.52 -5.02
N VAL A 315 16.00 12.14 -6.14
CA VAL A 315 16.09 10.73 -6.59
C VAL A 315 16.87 9.91 -5.57
N TYR A 316 18.09 10.36 -5.23
CA TYR A 316 18.94 9.63 -4.28
C TYR A 316 18.35 9.58 -2.87
N ALA A 317 17.71 10.66 -2.41
CA ALA A 317 17.00 10.63 -1.13
C ALA A 317 15.87 9.60 -1.11
N THR A 318 15.09 9.48 -2.20
CA THR A 318 14.04 8.48 -2.31
C THR A 318 14.60 7.06 -2.28
N ALA A 319 15.69 6.81 -3.02
CA ALA A 319 16.36 5.51 -3.02
C ALA A 319 16.98 5.18 -1.65
N SER A 320 17.58 6.17 -0.97
CA SER A 320 18.15 5.99 0.37
C SER A 320 17.09 5.63 1.41
N ILE A 321 15.91 6.29 1.39
CA ILE A 321 14.79 5.95 2.26
C ILE A 321 14.38 4.48 2.02
N ALA A 322 14.25 4.06 0.77
CA ALA A 322 13.86 2.70 0.44
C ALA A 322 14.87 1.66 0.94
N ILE A 323 16.17 1.90 0.76
CA ILE A 323 17.22 0.98 1.24
C ILE A 323 17.22 0.92 2.77
N LEU A 324 17.19 2.08 3.44
CA LEU A 324 17.17 2.15 4.90
C LEU A 324 15.93 1.48 5.49
N SER A 325 14.79 1.46 4.79
CA SER A 325 13.54 0.88 5.26
C SER A 325 13.65 -0.60 5.65
N PHE A 326 14.60 -1.35 5.08
CA PHE A 326 14.80 -2.76 5.38
C PHE A 326 15.65 -3.04 6.64
N ILE A 327 16.23 -2.04 7.26
CA ILE A 327 17.15 -2.24 8.41
C ILE A 327 16.68 -1.57 9.70
N VAL A 328 15.40 -1.16 9.76
CA VAL A 328 14.84 -0.39 10.89
C VAL A 328 13.59 -1.02 11.52
N TRP A 329 13.13 -2.17 11.04
CA TRP A 329 11.81 -2.72 11.34
C TRP A 329 11.50 -2.93 12.82
N ALA A 330 12.51 -3.25 13.66
CA ALA A 330 12.23 -3.61 15.04
C ALA A 330 11.99 -2.42 15.98
N HIS A 331 11.94 -1.17 15.45
CA HIS A 331 11.39 -0.07 16.23
C HIS A 331 9.88 -0.23 16.49
N HIS A 332 9.18 -1.09 15.74
CA HIS A 332 7.82 -1.52 16.06
C HIS A 332 7.73 -2.56 17.21
N MET A 333 8.88 -2.93 17.80
CA MET A 333 8.98 -4.06 18.72
C MET A 333 9.73 -3.72 20.02
N TYR A 334 9.85 -2.44 20.38
CA TYR A 334 10.62 -2.04 21.57
C TYR A 334 10.07 -2.60 22.88
N THR A 335 8.77 -2.88 22.95
CA THR A 335 8.10 -3.47 24.12
C THR A 335 8.17 -5.00 24.18
N THR A 336 8.80 -5.67 23.21
CA THR A 336 8.86 -7.14 23.14
C THR A 336 10.02 -7.76 23.95
N GLY A 337 10.81 -6.96 24.65
CA GLY A 337 11.96 -7.44 25.41
C GLY A 337 13.25 -7.55 24.60
N LEU A 338 13.42 -6.73 23.58
CA LEU A 338 14.67 -6.68 22.79
C LEU A 338 15.89 -6.41 23.68
N PRO A 339 17.06 -7.06 23.42
CA PRO A 339 18.30 -6.74 24.09
C PRO A 339 18.70 -5.27 23.90
N VAL A 340 19.35 -4.65 24.89
CA VAL A 340 19.76 -3.23 24.84
C VAL A 340 20.58 -2.91 23.58
N ALA A 341 21.48 -3.78 23.16
CA ALA A 341 22.26 -3.59 21.93
C ALA A 341 21.35 -3.51 20.69
N GLY A 342 20.32 -4.35 20.62
CA GLY A 342 19.31 -4.31 19.54
C GLY A 342 18.49 -3.02 19.59
N GLN A 343 18.03 -2.62 20.78
CA GLN A 343 17.32 -1.34 20.94
C GLN A 343 18.15 -0.16 20.45
N LEU A 344 19.41 -0.06 20.85
CA LEU A 344 20.33 1.00 20.41
C LEU A 344 20.53 0.99 18.90
N TYR A 345 20.75 -0.19 18.32
CA TYR A 345 20.89 -0.33 16.87
C TYR A 345 19.66 0.21 16.13
N PHE A 346 18.45 -0.24 16.49
CA PHE A 346 17.23 0.16 15.80
C PHE A 346 16.88 1.63 16.03
N MET A 347 17.19 2.21 17.19
CA MET A 347 17.08 3.64 17.45
C MET A 347 17.91 4.45 16.43
N PHE A 348 19.22 4.19 16.36
CA PHE A 348 20.12 4.93 15.47
C PHE A 348 19.81 4.69 13.99
N ALA A 349 19.53 3.45 13.60
CA ALA A 349 19.15 3.12 12.23
C ALA A 349 17.87 3.86 11.80
N THR A 350 16.87 3.94 12.69
CA THR A 350 15.61 4.66 12.44
C THR A 350 15.85 6.16 12.27
N MET A 351 16.69 6.77 13.12
CA MET A 351 17.03 8.20 13.02
C MET A 351 17.70 8.55 11.68
N LEU A 352 18.49 7.63 11.09
CA LEU A 352 19.14 7.88 9.81
C LEU A 352 18.18 8.20 8.68
N ILE A 353 16.94 7.70 8.73
CA ILE A 353 15.91 7.99 7.69
C ILE A 353 15.50 9.46 7.71
N ALA A 354 15.65 10.16 8.82
CA ALA A 354 15.37 11.58 8.92
C ALA A 354 16.27 12.43 7.99
N VAL A 355 17.50 12.00 7.71
CA VAL A 355 18.43 12.74 6.85
C VAL A 355 17.93 12.83 5.41
N PRO A 356 17.71 11.74 4.66
CA PRO A 356 17.19 11.85 3.30
C PRO A 356 15.77 12.43 3.26
N THR A 357 14.95 12.22 4.30
CA THR A 357 13.62 12.84 4.40
C THR A 357 13.74 14.36 4.54
N GLY A 358 14.66 14.86 5.37
CA GLY A 358 14.97 16.29 5.50
C GLY A 358 15.41 16.91 4.18
N VAL A 359 16.27 16.21 3.41
CA VAL A 359 16.67 16.66 2.06
C VAL A 359 15.43 16.89 1.19
N LYS A 360 14.43 16.01 1.23
CA LYS A 360 13.21 16.18 0.44
C LYS A 360 12.42 17.41 0.87
N VAL A 361 12.20 17.58 2.17
CA VAL A 361 11.45 18.73 2.72
C VAL A 361 12.14 20.05 2.34
N PHE A 362 13.46 20.15 2.52
CA PHE A 362 14.21 21.35 2.16
C PHE A 362 14.17 21.62 0.65
N ASN A 363 14.24 20.61 -0.19
CA ASN A 363 14.13 20.77 -1.64
C ASN A 363 12.74 21.25 -2.09
N TRP A 364 11.67 20.81 -1.45
CA TRP A 364 10.32 21.33 -1.70
C TRP A 364 10.20 22.79 -1.26
N LEU A 365 10.72 23.17 -0.09
CA LEU A 365 10.77 24.55 0.38
C LEU A 365 11.59 25.45 -0.56
N ALA A 366 12.77 24.98 -0.98
CA ALA A 366 13.65 25.70 -1.90
C ALA A 366 13.01 25.86 -3.31
N THR A 367 12.18 24.89 -3.74
CA THR A 367 11.41 25.00 -4.97
C THR A 367 10.38 26.13 -4.88
N MET A 368 9.69 26.25 -3.75
CA MET A 368 8.71 27.32 -3.51
C MET A 368 9.37 28.70 -3.28
N TRP A 369 10.57 28.73 -2.73
CA TRP A 369 11.28 29.99 -2.43
C TRP A 369 11.47 30.86 -3.66
N ARG A 370 10.94 32.08 -3.63
CA ARG A 370 10.91 33.03 -4.75
C ARG A 370 10.19 32.48 -6.01
N GLY A 371 9.30 31.51 -5.86
CA GLY A 371 8.41 31.04 -6.91
C GLY A 371 7.18 31.93 -7.05
N SER A 372 6.53 31.88 -8.20
CA SER A 372 5.22 32.51 -8.42
C SER A 372 4.11 31.55 -8.01
N ILE A 373 3.86 31.45 -6.72
CA ILE A 373 2.95 30.47 -6.14
C ILE A 373 1.50 30.83 -6.46
N THR A 374 0.74 29.86 -6.98
CA THR A 374 -0.72 29.93 -7.12
C THR A 374 -1.36 29.01 -6.08
N LEU A 375 -2.28 29.58 -5.26
CA LEU A 375 -2.92 28.88 -4.16
C LEU A 375 -4.20 28.17 -4.61
N GLU A 376 -4.08 27.34 -5.63
CA GLU A 376 -5.15 26.45 -6.06
C GLU A 376 -5.20 25.18 -5.18
N THR A 377 -6.32 24.46 -5.22
CA THR A 377 -6.57 23.30 -4.36
C THR A 377 -5.40 22.30 -4.26
N PRO A 378 -4.74 21.86 -5.36
CA PRO A 378 -3.62 20.95 -5.26
C PRO A 378 -2.44 21.53 -4.45
N MET A 379 -2.15 22.82 -4.62
CA MET A 379 -1.08 23.48 -3.88
C MET A 379 -1.40 23.65 -2.40
N LEU A 380 -2.66 23.91 -2.05
CA LEU A 380 -3.10 23.97 -0.66
C LEU A 380 -2.92 22.63 0.05
N PHE A 381 -3.23 21.51 -0.62
CA PHE A 381 -2.93 20.17 -0.09
C PHE A 381 -1.42 19.94 0.08
N CYS A 382 -0.58 20.40 -0.85
CA CYS A 382 0.87 20.29 -0.72
C CYS A 382 1.41 21.12 0.46
N LEU A 383 0.90 22.31 0.70
CA LEU A 383 1.27 23.14 1.86
C LEU A 383 0.85 22.48 3.18
N GLY A 384 -0.38 21.98 3.24
CA GLY A 384 -0.87 21.20 4.38
C GLY A 384 -0.04 19.94 4.62
N PHE A 385 0.30 19.21 3.56
CA PHE A 385 1.20 18.06 3.64
C PHE A 385 2.57 18.43 4.21
N LEU A 386 3.21 19.48 3.68
CA LEU A 386 4.54 19.90 4.17
C LEU A 386 4.53 20.23 5.66
N PHE A 387 3.50 20.96 6.11
CA PHE A 387 3.36 21.33 7.51
C PHE A 387 3.14 20.10 8.39
N LEU A 388 2.11 19.32 8.11
CA LEU A 388 1.72 18.16 8.93
C LEU A 388 2.78 17.04 8.87
N PHE A 389 3.32 16.76 7.70
CA PHE A 389 4.35 15.74 7.53
C PHE A 389 5.65 16.10 8.27
N THR A 390 6.06 17.38 8.24
CA THR A 390 7.26 17.83 8.95
C THR A 390 7.07 17.73 10.46
N LEU A 391 5.91 18.13 11.00
CA LEU A 391 5.59 17.95 12.42
C LEU A 391 5.55 16.46 12.80
N GLY A 392 4.91 15.62 11.99
CA GLY A 392 4.88 14.17 12.17
C GLY A 392 6.29 13.54 12.11
N GLY A 393 7.19 14.08 11.27
CA GLY A 393 8.58 13.66 11.21
C GLY A 393 9.36 14.00 12.49
N PHE A 394 9.13 15.17 13.08
CA PHE A 394 9.73 15.54 14.36
C PHE A 394 9.25 14.65 15.52
N THR A 395 7.95 14.40 15.62
CA THR A 395 7.43 13.48 16.63
C THR A 395 7.92 12.04 16.40
N GLY A 396 8.04 11.60 15.13
CA GLY A 396 8.63 10.31 14.78
C GLY A 396 10.08 10.19 15.18
N LEU A 397 10.87 11.26 15.07
CA LEU A 397 12.26 11.31 15.52
C LEU A 397 12.36 11.14 17.05
N VAL A 398 11.45 11.75 17.80
CA VAL A 398 11.36 11.58 19.25
C VAL A 398 10.93 10.15 19.61
N LEU A 399 9.94 9.58 18.92
CA LEU A 399 9.48 8.20 19.11
C LEU A 399 10.51 7.14 18.67
N SER A 400 11.52 7.49 17.86
CA SER A 400 12.60 6.55 17.56
C SER A 400 13.43 6.19 18.79
N LEU A 401 13.39 7.01 19.86
CA LEU A 401 14.07 6.76 21.13
C LEU A 401 13.30 5.73 21.95
N THR A 402 13.87 4.56 22.17
CA THR A 402 13.23 3.47 22.93
C THR A 402 12.63 3.90 24.28
N PRO A 403 13.32 4.69 25.15
CA PRO A 403 12.75 5.09 26.44
C PRO A 403 11.49 5.96 26.28
N VAL A 404 11.38 6.70 25.20
CA VAL A 404 10.19 7.54 24.91
C VAL A 404 9.07 6.68 24.30
N ASP A 405 9.44 5.83 23.32
CA ASP A 405 8.49 4.93 22.67
C ASP A 405 7.78 4.03 23.68
N ILE A 406 8.52 3.41 24.63
CA ILE A 406 7.92 2.56 25.67
C ILE A 406 6.86 3.30 26.51
N GLN A 407 6.98 4.60 26.70
CA GLN A 407 6.00 5.40 27.43
C GLN A 407 4.76 5.76 26.58
N LEU A 408 4.88 5.76 25.26
CA LEU A 408 3.88 6.24 24.30
C LEU A 408 3.49 5.19 23.25
N HIS A 409 3.79 3.91 23.53
CA HIS A 409 3.72 2.83 22.53
C HIS A 409 2.29 2.40 22.15
N ASP A 410 1.28 2.76 22.90
CA ASP A 410 -0.13 2.34 22.68
C ASP A 410 -0.71 2.76 21.31
#